data_50a86fcb1cee8b1124f2e008866b8612
#
_entry.id   50a86fcb1cee8b1124f2e008866b8612
#
_cell.length_a   1.000
_cell.length_b   1.000
_cell.length_c   1.000
_cell.angle_alpha   90.00
_cell.angle_beta   90.00
_cell.angle_gamma   90.00
#
_symmetry.space_group_name_H-M   'P 1'
#
loop_
_entity.id
_entity.type
_entity.pdbx_description
1 polymer ?
#
loop_
_entity_poly.entity_id
_entity_poly.type
_entity_poly.pdbx_seq_one_letter_code
_entity_poly.pdbx_strand_id
1 'polypeptide(L)'
;HCTMIVYIASIKWSIRYRPIFMWFLVNLGGIKSVVHGTLSDKRPLMIVSNHISVFEIATFPFAFRGSFIAKKEMENWPLVGWVAKKFGVIFVDRNPSHVLDVMNAVKSELESVDYPMFIFPEGTSTNGAYVKQFKSSLFDVVEKTGITVQPIVINYRLRDGTKISDEDMANHFAYFDNKKMDCGPYCERERSAFMQVFHIMMLGGFLVEITVLPVADLTGMDRKQMASYLHEINSKKYMENKKKR
;
A
#
# COMPACT_ATOMS: atom_id res chain seq x y z
N HIS A 1 -4.25 -13.21 -32.43
CA HIS A 1 -3.88 -14.30 -31.50
C HIS A 1 -2.45 -14.14 -30.95
N CYS A 2 -1.49 -13.64 -31.74
CA CYS A 2 -0.08 -13.51 -31.32
C CYS A 2 0.12 -12.43 -30.24
N THR A 3 -0.62 -11.33 -30.31
CA THR A 3 -0.54 -10.21 -29.34
C THR A 3 -1.02 -10.61 -27.94
N MET A 4 -2.03 -11.46 -27.85
CA MET A 4 -2.56 -11.92 -26.56
C MET A 4 -1.61 -12.91 -25.87
N ILE A 5 -0.95 -13.81 -26.64
CA ILE A 5 0.04 -14.76 -26.12
C ILE A 5 1.27 -14.02 -25.59
N VAL A 6 1.75 -13.00 -26.30
CA VAL A 6 2.88 -12.15 -25.84
C VAL A 6 2.52 -11.37 -24.59
N TYR A 7 1.29 -10.89 -24.47
CA TYR A 7 0.81 -10.18 -23.28
C TYR A 7 0.74 -11.11 -22.05
N ILE A 8 0.15 -12.30 -22.21
CA ILE A 8 0.08 -13.32 -21.14
C ILE A 8 1.49 -13.83 -20.75
N ALA A 9 2.36 -14.06 -21.73
CA ALA A 9 3.74 -14.45 -21.48
C ALA A 9 4.53 -13.35 -20.74
N SER A 10 4.30 -12.06 -21.07
CA SER A 10 4.93 -10.92 -20.39
C SER A 10 4.45 -10.76 -18.96
N ILE A 11 3.17 -11.02 -18.68
CA ILE A 11 2.62 -10.99 -17.31
C ILE A 11 3.23 -12.12 -16.47
N LYS A 12 3.22 -13.36 -16.99
CA LYS A 12 3.84 -14.50 -16.28
C LYS A 12 5.33 -14.29 -16.02
N TRP A 13 6.04 -13.68 -16.97
CA TRP A 13 7.47 -13.39 -16.83
C TRP A 13 7.70 -12.32 -15.75
N SER A 14 6.92 -11.25 -15.74
CA SER A 14 7.03 -10.19 -14.73
C SER A 14 6.75 -10.69 -13.31
N ILE A 15 5.74 -11.54 -13.11
CA ILE A 15 5.42 -12.15 -11.80
C ILE A 15 6.56 -13.01 -11.30
N ARG A 16 7.20 -13.81 -12.19
CA ARG A 16 8.31 -14.70 -11.82
C ARG A 16 9.58 -13.94 -11.39
N TYR A 17 9.93 -12.83 -12.07
CA TYR A 17 11.14 -12.05 -11.79
C TYR A 17 10.91 -10.87 -10.85
N ARG A 18 9.67 -10.58 -10.53
CA ARG A 18 9.26 -9.53 -9.60
C ARG A 18 9.97 -9.61 -8.23
N PRO A 19 10.08 -10.78 -7.56
CA PRO A 19 10.80 -10.86 -6.30
C PRO A 19 12.27 -10.47 -6.42
N ILE A 20 12.92 -10.82 -7.52
CA ILE A 20 14.35 -10.50 -7.76
C ILE A 20 14.52 -9.00 -7.95
N PHE A 21 13.66 -8.37 -8.75
CA PHE A 21 13.71 -6.93 -8.99
C PHE A 21 13.41 -6.13 -7.69
N MET A 22 12.39 -6.56 -6.94
CA MET A 22 12.07 -5.95 -5.64
C MET A 22 13.17 -6.16 -4.62
N TRP A 23 13.77 -7.34 -4.59
CA TRP A 23 14.95 -7.63 -3.77
C TRP A 23 16.08 -6.64 -4.08
N PHE A 24 16.34 -6.38 -5.36
CA PHE A 24 17.38 -5.44 -5.78
C PHE A 24 17.07 -4.02 -5.32
N LEU A 25 15.84 -3.53 -5.53
CA LEU A 25 15.40 -2.20 -5.09
C LEU A 25 15.49 -2.05 -3.56
N VAL A 26 15.02 -3.04 -2.83
CA VAL A 26 15.01 -3.04 -1.37
C VAL A 26 16.43 -3.06 -0.81
N ASN A 27 17.31 -3.90 -1.35
CA ASN A 27 18.68 -4.02 -0.86
C ASN A 27 19.57 -2.84 -1.28
N LEU A 28 19.41 -2.34 -2.51
CA LEU A 28 20.13 -1.15 -2.98
C LEU A 28 19.74 0.09 -2.15
N GLY A 29 18.47 0.20 -1.79
CA GLY A 29 17.97 1.27 -0.91
C GLY A 29 18.28 1.07 0.57
N GLY A 30 18.94 -0.03 0.96
CA GLY A 30 19.20 -0.36 2.38
C GLY A 30 17.93 -0.62 3.20
N ILE A 31 16.82 -0.92 2.52
CA ILE A 31 15.52 -1.14 3.17
C ILE A 31 15.51 -2.55 3.79
N LYS A 32 15.16 -2.62 5.06
CA LYS A 32 14.87 -3.87 5.74
C LYS A 32 13.38 -3.93 6.05
N SER A 33 12.79 -5.12 5.98
CA SER A 33 11.41 -5.34 6.43
C SER A 33 11.36 -6.43 7.49
N VAL A 34 10.61 -6.17 8.56
CA VAL A 34 10.29 -7.14 9.60
C VAL A 34 8.79 -7.29 9.66
N VAL A 35 8.33 -8.54 9.57
CA VAL A 35 6.90 -8.88 9.60
C VAL A 35 6.57 -9.55 10.91
N HIS A 36 5.61 -9.00 11.62
CA HIS A 36 5.04 -9.55 12.86
C HIS A 36 3.64 -10.09 12.57
N GLY A 37 3.45 -11.39 12.76
CA GLY A 37 2.21 -12.10 12.42
C GLY A 37 2.25 -12.74 11.04
N THR A 38 1.14 -13.38 10.66
CA THR A 38 1.01 -14.14 9.41
C THR A 38 -0.23 -13.73 8.64
N LEU A 39 -0.12 -13.71 7.32
CA LEU A 39 -1.29 -13.53 6.46
C LEU A 39 -2.17 -14.78 6.47
N SER A 40 -3.46 -14.55 6.33
CA SER A 40 -4.45 -15.60 6.08
C SER A 40 -4.21 -16.29 4.73
N ASP A 41 -4.40 -17.60 4.70
CA ASP A 41 -4.37 -18.39 3.46
C ASP A 41 -5.71 -18.33 2.69
N LYS A 42 -6.74 -17.73 3.28
CA LYS A 42 -8.04 -17.55 2.59
C LYS A 42 -7.88 -16.69 1.36
N ARG A 43 -8.53 -17.08 0.27
CA ARG A 43 -8.56 -16.33 -0.99
C ARG A 43 -10.03 -16.19 -1.47
N PRO A 44 -10.37 -15.10 -2.10
CA PRO A 44 -9.58 -13.87 -2.31
C PRO A 44 -9.29 -13.11 -0.99
N LEU A 45 -8.14 -12.48 -0.90
CA LEU A 45 -7.69 -11.72 0.28
C LEU A 45 -7.38 -10.27 -0.08
N MET A 46 -8.08 -9.35 0.59
CA MET A 46 -7.80 -7.92 0.54
C MET A 46 -7.06 -7.48 1.79
N ILE A 47 -5.89 -6.87 1.61
CA ILE A 47 -5.10 -6.32 2.71
C ILE A 47 -5.30 -4.81 2.77
N VAL A 48 -5.65 -4.34 3.95
CA VAL A 48 -5.92 -2.92 4.24
C VAL A 48 -4.80 -2.36 5.10
N SER A 49 -4.14 -1.30 4.63
CA SER A 49 -3.01 -0.69 5.32
C SER A 49 -3.10 0.82 5.41
N ASN A 50 -2.45 1.41 6.41
CA ASN A 50 -2.07 2.82 6.40
C ASN A 50 -1.02 3.09 5.31
N HIS A 51 -0.87 4.37 4.91
CA HIS A 51 -0.02 4.80 3.81
C HIS A 51 0.82 6.02 4.19
N ILE A 52 2.14 5.87 4.17
CA ILE A 52 3.07 6.92 4.57
C ILE A 52 3.99 7.30 3.41
N SER A 53 4.45 6.31 2.62
CA SER A 53 5.50 6.53 1.63
C SER A 53 5.30 5.71 0.35
N VAL A 54 6.03 6.09 -0.69
CA VAL A 54 6.10 5.31 -1.94
C VAL A 54 6.82 3.96 -1.76
N PHE A 55 7.55 3.78 -0.67
CA PHE A 55 8.30 2.55 -0.40
C PHE A 55 7.42 1.34 -0.09
N GLU A 56 6.18 1.54 0.32
CA GLU A 56 5.21 0.45 0.48
C GLU A 56 4.96 -0.30 -0.83
N ILE A 57 5.05 0.41 -1.97
CA ILE A 57 4.91 -0.19 -3.31
C ILE A 57 6.01 -1.22 -3.59
N ALA A 58 7.18 -1.06 -3.02
CA ALA A 58 8.28 -2.01 -3.14
C ALA A 58 8.28 -3.07 -2.03
N THR A 59 8.06 -2.64 -0.79
CA THR A 59 8.18 -3.52 0.38
C THR A 59 7.07 -4.56 0.49
N PHE A 60 5.83 -4.24 0.16
CA PHE A 60 4.72 -5.17 0.28
C PHE A 60 4.79 -6.33 -0.72
N PRO A 61 4.98 -6.11 -2.03
CA PRO A 61 5.15 -7.21 -2.96
C PRO A 61 6.36 -8.09 -2.66
N PHE A 62 7.41 -7.50 -2.08
CA PHE A 62 8.58 -8.25 -1.62
C PHE A 62 8.24 -9.13 -0.41
N ALA A 63 7.54 -8.59 0.60
CA ALA A 63 7.21 -9.30 1.82
C ALA A 63 6.11 -10.38 1.61
N PHE A 64 5.10 -10.10 0.76
CA PHE A 64 3.87 -10.89 0.70
C PHE A 64 3.49 -11.41 -0.70
N ARG A 65 4.30 -11.16 -1.72
CA ARG A 65 4.01 -11.55 -3.11
C ARG A 65 2.63 -11.08 -3.62
N GLY A 66 2.13 -9.95 -3.13
CA GLY A 66 0.85 -9.39 -3.50
C GLY A 66 0.90 -8.32 -4.59
N SER A 67 -0.22 -7.72 -4.94
CA SER A 67 -0.32 -6.57 -5.84
C SER A 67 -1.17 -5.45 -5.23
N PHE A 68 -1.32 -4.34 -5.94
CA PHE A 68 -1.98 -3.14 -5.46
C PHE A 68 -3.18 -2.76 -6.29
N ILE A 69 -4.10 -2.03 -5.64
CA ILE A 69 -5.12 -1.24 -6.31
C ILE A 69 -4.68 0.23 -6.21
N ALA A 70 -4.45 0.86 -7.36
CA ALA A 70 -3.96 2.23 -7.46
C ALA A 70 -4.91 3.13 -8.27
N LYS A 71 -4.68 4.45 -8.19
CA LYS A 71 -5.44 5.42 -8.98
C LYS A 71 -5.08 5.34 -10.46
N LYS A 72 -6.07 5.52 -11.35
CA LYS A 72 -5.90 5.52 -12.82
C LYS A 72 -4.85 6.52 -13.29
N GLU A 73 -4.78 7.68 -12.68
CA GLU A 73 -3.83 8.73 -13.04
C GLU A 73 -2.38 8.27 -12.92
N MET A 74 -2.08 7.37 -11.97
CA MET A 74 -0.72 6.83 -11.76
C MET A 74 -0.27 5.92 -12.91
N GLU A 75 -1.21 5.40 -13.71
CA GLU A 75 -0.91 4.59 -14.90
C GLU A 75 -0.05 5.34 -15.92
N ASN A 76 -0.23 6.67 -15.99
CA ASN A 76 0.43 7.55 -16.94
C ASN A 76 1.71 8.20 -16.37
N TRP A 77 2.08 7.92 -15.13
CA TRP A 77 3.31 8.45 -14.57
C TRP A 77 4.53 7.80 -15.23
N PRO A 78 5.50 8.61 -15.71
CA PRO A 78 6.72 8.08 -16.31
C PRO A 78 7.40 7.08 -15.39
N LEU A 79 7.88 5.97 -15.92
CA LEU A 79 8.52 4.87 -15.22
C LEU A 79 7.62 4.17 -14.19
N VAL A 80 6.96 4.90 -13.28
CA VAL A 80 6.11 4.35 -12.22
C VAL A 80 4.93 3.59 -12.79
N GLY A 81 4.20 4.17 -13.75
CA GLY A 81 3.06 3.51 -14.41
C GLY A 81 3.50 2.26 -15.18
N TRP A 82 4.64 2.33 -15.87
CA TRP A 82 5.19 1.18 -16.58
C TRP A 82 5.58 0.04 -15.62
N VAL A 83 6.28 0.36 -14.53
CA VAL A 83 6.64 -0.61 -13.48
C VAL A 83 5.38 -1.19 -12.84
N ALA A 84 4.43 -0.34 -12.45
CA ALA A 84 3.19 -0.77 -11.81
C ALA A 84 2.37 -1.74 -12.68
N LYS A 85 2.25 -1.46 -14.00
CA LYS A 85 1.64 -2.40 -14.97
C LYS A 85 2.34 -3.76 -14.98
N LYS A 86 3.66 -3.76 -14.98
CA LYS A 86 4.46 -4.99 -14.94
C LYS A 86 4.30 -5.77 -13.64
N PHE A 87 3.90 -5.09 -12.56
CA PHE A 87 3.62 -5.70 -11.27
C PHE A 87 2.16 -6.09 -11.04
N GLY A 88 1.32 -6.02 -12.08
CA GLY A 88 -0.08 -6.42 -11.97
C GLY A 88 -0.89 -5.48 -11.08
N VAL A 89 -0.50 -4.20 -10.99
CA VAL A 89 -1.29 -3.19 -10.28
C VAL A 89 -2.58 -2.94 -11.05
N ILE A 90 -3.70 -3.01 -10.34
CA ILE A 90 -5.02 -2.68 -10.88
C ILE A 90 -5.22 -1.18 -10.77
N PHE A 91 -5.37 -0.51 -11.91
CA PHE A 91 -5.65 0.91 -11.95
C PHE A 91 -7.16 1.15 -11.99
N VAL A 92 -7.66 1.86 -10.99
CA VAL A 92 -9.08 2.15 -10.86
C VAL A 92 -9.38 3.63 -11.09
N ASP A 93 -10.35 3.89 -11.95
CA ASP A 93 -10.94 5.21 -12.07
C ASP A 93 -11.89 5.43 -10.89
N ARG A 94 -11.76 6.56 -10.20
CA ARG A 94 -12.59 6.92 -9.06
C ARG A 94 -13.76 7.81 -9.43
N ASN A 95 -14.06 7.93 -10.73
CA ASN A 95 -15.23 8.65 -11.17
C ASN A 95 -16.50 7.92 -10.69
N PRO A 96 -17.41 8.59 -9.96
CA PRO A 96 -18.62 7.97 -9.46
C PRO A 96 -19.50 7.32 -10.53
N SER A 97 -19.42 7.78 -11.80
CA SER A 97 -20.18 7.20 -12.92
C SER A 97 -19.72 5.79 -13.31
N HIS A 98 -18.50 5.37 -12.93
CA HIS A 98 -17.91 4.08 -13.29
C HIS A 98 -17.66 3.15 -12.09
N VAL A 99 -18.26 3.44 -10.93
CA VAL A 99 -18.02 2.69 -9.70
C VAL A 99 -18.33 1.20 -9.87
N LEU A 100 -19.44 0.86 -10.56
CA LEU A 100 -19.82 -0.53 -10.77
C LEU A 100 -18.82 -1.29 -11.67
N ASP A 101 -18.34 -0.66 -12.71
CA ASP A 101 -17.35 -1.26 -13.64
C ASP A 101 -16.03 -1.50 -12.93
N VAL A 102 -15.59 -0.52 -12.13
CA VAL A 102 -14.40 -0.62 -11.29
C VAL A 102 -14.52 -1.75 -10.28
N MET A 103 -15.67 -1.86 -9.64
CA MET A 103 -15.92 -2.92 -8.64
C MET A 103 -15.92 -4.30 -9.26
N ASN A 104 -16.54 -4.45 -10.44
CA ASN A 104 -16.55 -5.71 -11.16
C ASN A 104 -15.14 -6.09 -11.62
N ALA A 105 -14.35 -5.13 -12.10
CA ALA A 105 -12.96 -5.35 -12.48
C ALA A 105 -12.09 -5.77 -11.27
N VAL A 106 -12.22 -5.09 -10.14
CA VAL A 106 -11.49 -5.44 -8.91
C VAL A 106 -11.92 -6.83 -8.40
N LYS A 107 -13.21 -7.12 -8.41
CA LYS A 107 -13.73 -8.44 -8.03
C LYS A 107 -13.16 -9.54 -8.93
N SER A 108 -13.30 -9.38 -10.24
CA SER A 108 -12.82 -10.34 -11.22
C SER A 108 -11.32 -10.61 -11.08
N GLU A 109 -10.53 -9.57 -10.85
CA GLU A 109 -9.09 -9.71 -10.65
C GLU A 109 -8.78 -10.42 -9.33
N LEU A 110 -9.45 -10.04 -8.23
CA LEU A 110 -9.28 -10.68 -6.92
C LEU A 110 -9.63 -12.18 -6.96
N GLU A 111 -10.63 -12.57 -7.74
CA GLU A 111 -11.04 -13.96 -7.92
C GLU A 111 -10.11 -14.74 -8.87
N SER A 112 -9.41 -14.04 -9.77
CA SER A 112 -8.52 -14.65 -10.75
C SER A 112 -7.11 -14.92 -10.24
N VAL A 113 -6.74 -14.34 -9.10
CA VAL A 113 -5.38 -14.39 -8.55
C VAL A 113 -5.32 -15.16 -7.22
N ASP A 114 -4.22 -15.84 -6.97
CA ASP A 114 -3.95 -16.58 -5.73
C ASP A 114 -3.12 -15.77 -4.71
N TYR A 115 -2.87 -14.50 -5.01
CA TYR A 115 -2.11 -13.60 -4.17
C TYR A 115 -2.98 -12.47 -3.58
N PRO A 116 -2.56 -11.87 -2.44
CA PRO A 116 -3.31 -10.80 -1.81
C PRO A 116 -3.24 -9.49 -2.60
N MET A 117 -4.33 -8.71 -2.52
CA MET A 117 -4.40 -7.36 -3.08
C MET A 117 -4.34 -6.32 -1.97
N PHE A 118 -3.41 -5.36 -2.09
CA PHE A 118 -3.22 -4.29 -1.13
C PHE A 118 -4.03 -3.05 -1.51
N ILE A 119 -4.69 -2.47 -0.52
CA ILE A 119 -5.32 -1.16 -0.65
C ILE A 119 -4.86 -0.21 0.45
N PHE A 120 -4.77 1.06 0.11
CA PHE A 120 -4.53 2.16 1.04
C PHE A 120 -5.79 3.03 1.11
N PRO A 121 -6.73 2.74 2.04
CA PRO A 121 -8.03 3.39 2.03
C PRO A 121 -7.99 4.85 2.48
N GLU A 122 -6.87 5.35 2.98
CA GLU A 122 -6.62 6.78 3.19
C GLU A 122 -6.71 7.56 1.87
N GLY A 123 -6.42 6.90 0.74
CA GLY A 123 -6.51 7.46 -0.60
C GLY A 123 -5.40 8.44 -0.96
N THR A 124 -4.50 8.70 -0.05
CA THR A 124 -3.24 9.44 -0.21
C THR A 124 -2.31 9.03 0.91
N SER A 125 -1.01 9.15 0.72
CA SER A 125 -0.04 9.00 1.80
C SER A 125 -0.12 10.17 2.79
N THR A 126 0.35 9.96 4.01
CA THR A 126 0.37 10.94 5.10
C THR A 126 1.79 11.29 5.51
N ASN A 127 1.94 12.26 6.40
CA ASN A 127 3.22 12.61 7.00
C ASN A 127 3.68 11.61 8.11
N GLY A 128 2.92 10.55 8.36
CA GLY A 128 3.22 9.57 9.38
C GLY A 128 2.92 10.01 10.82
N ALA A 129 2.31 11.18 11.01
CA ALA A 129 1.89 11.60 12.36
C ALA A 129 0.70 10.79 12.86
N TYR A 130 -0.21 10.44 11.99
CA TYR A 130 -1.45 9.71 12.26
C TYR A 130 -1.89 8.90 11.03
N VAL A 131 -2.87 8.03 11.22
CA VAL A 131 -3.58 7.32 10.13
C VAL A 131 -4.81 8.14 9.74
N LYS A 132 -4.89 8.56 8.49
CA LYS A 132 -6.02 9.33 7.97
C LYS A 132 -7.27 8.46 7.87
N GLN A 133 -8.46 9.11 8.02
CA GLN A 133 -9.75 8.44 7.91
C GLN A 133 -9.87 7.64 6.61
N PHE A 134 -10.34 6.41 6.71
CA PHE A 134 -10.51 5.49 5.60
C PHE A 134 -11.73 5.86 4.74
N LYS A 135 -11.57 5.84 3.43
CA LYS A 135 -12.63 6.12 2.46
C LYS A 135 -13.54 4.91 2.31
N SER A 136 -14.81 5.08 2.65
CA SER A 136 -15.80 4.00 2.61
C SER A 136 -16.05 3.43 1.21
N SER A 137 -15.87 4.23 0.15
CA SER A 137 -16.08 3.77 -1.23
C SER A 137 -15.20 2.59 -1.66
N LEU A 138 -14.06 2.40 -1.00
CA LEU A 138 -13.18 1.26 -1.29
C LEU A 138 -13.66 -0.06 -0.67
N PHE A 139 -14.62 0.01 0.25
CA PHE A 139 -15.22 -1.16 0.90
C PHE A 139 -16.53 -1.61 0.26
N ASP A 140 -16.99 -0.94 -0.77
CA ASP A 140 -18.16 -1.35 -1.56
C ASP A 140 -18.00 -2.77 -2.15
N VAL A 141 -16.78 -3.08 -2.64
CA VAL A 141 -16.49 -4.43 -3.15
C VAL A 141 -16.55 -5.48 -2.04
N VAL A 142 -16.07 -5.14 -0.84
CA VAL A 142 -16.10 -6.05 0.33
C VAL A 142 -17.55 -6.33 0.75
N GLU A 143 -18.35 -5.28 0.90
CA GLU A 143 -19.77 -5.37 1.27
C GLU A 143 -20.57 -6.26 0.32
N LYS A 144 -20.31 -6.14 -1.00
CA LYS A 144 -21.06 -6.87 -2.02
C LYS A 144 -20.55 -8.30 -2.28
N THR A 145 -19.30 -8.58 -1.98
CA THR A 145 -18.67 -9.86 -2.34
C THR A 145 -18.29 -10.75 -1.16
N GLY A 146 -18.24 -10.19 0.06
CA GLY A 146 -17.80 -10.93 1.23
C GLY A 146 -16.32 -11.33 1.19
N ILE A 147 -15.48 -10.64 0.42
CA ILE A 147 -14.05 -10.88 0.33
C ILE A 147 -13.42 -10.80 1.72
N THR A 148 -12.52 -11.74 2.02
CA THR A 148 -11.76 -11.73 3.27
C THR A 148 -10.88 -10.47 3.36
N VAL A 149 -10.99 -9.75 4.47
CA VAL A 149 -10.18 -8.53 4.72
C VAL A 149 -9.26 -8.77 5.90
N GLN A 150 -7.98 -8.46 5.72
CA GLN A 150 -7.00 -8.53 6.79
C GLN A 150 -6.25 -7.19 6.90
N PRO A 151 -6.34 -6.51 8.05
CA PRO A 151 -5.62 -5.27 8.28
C PRO A 151 -4.13 -5.54 8.54
N ILE A 152 -3.28 -4.65 8.04
CA ILE A 152 -1.87 -4.58 8.44
C ILE A 152 -1.53 -3.13 8.82
N VAL A 153 -0.52 -2.97 9.64
CA VAL A 153 -0.03 -1.67 10.06
C VAL A 153 1.44 -1.55 9.74
N ILE A 154 1.81 -0.44 9.13
CA ILE A 154 3.19 -0.11 8.79
C ILE A 154 3.70 0.98 9.72
N ASN A 155 4.90 0.75 10.24
CA ASN A 155 5.70 1.75 10.92
C ASN A 155 7.11 1.78 10.32
N TYR A 156 7.70 2.95 10.26
CA TYR A 156 9.09 3.14 9.85
C TYR A 156 9.98 3.37 11.05
N ARG A 157 11.21 2.81 10.99
CA ARG A 157 12.26 3.02 11.97
C ARG A 157 13.59 3.28 11.27
N LEU A 158 14.54 3.84 11.98
CA LEU A 158 15.92 3.82 11.51
C LEU A 158 16.42 2.37 11.42
N ARG A 159 17.51 2.16 10.68
CA ARG A 159 18.01 0.81 10.38
C ARG A 159 18.43 0.01 11.62
N ASP A 160 18.79 0.70 12.70
CA ASP A 160 19.13 0.13 14.01
C ASP A 160 17.89 -0.19 14.88
N GLY A 161 16.67 0.11 14.39
CA GLY A 161 15.43 -0.05 15.11
C GLY A 161 14.98 1.17 15.91
N THR A 162 15.80 2.22 15.93
CA THR A 162 15.46 3.47 16.64
C THR A 162 14.24 4.15 16.00
N LYS A 163 13.44 4.76 16.84
CA LYS A 163 12.26 5.52 16.42
C LYS A 163 12.66 6.74 15.60
N ILE A 164 11.95 6.95 14.50
CA ILE A 164 12.06 8.18 13.70
C ILE A 164 11.19 9.25 14.34
N SER A 165 11.73 10.46 14.52
CA SER A 165 10.94 11.60 14.99
C SER A 165 9.83 11.96 14.00
N ASP A 166 8.77 12.65 14.45
CA ASP A 166 7.68 13.08 13.56
C ASP A 166 8.19 14.08 12.50
N GLU A 167 9.15 14.90 12.85
CA GLU A 167 9.82 15.82 11.96
C GLU A 167 10.64 15.09 10.90
N ASP A 168 11.49 14.14 11.30
CA ASP A 168 12.28 13.35 10.35
C ASP A 168 11.37 12.47 9.48
N MET A 169 10.29 11.92 10.05
CA MET A 169 9.31 11.15 9.29
C MET A 169 8.71 12.01 8.17
N ALA A 170 8.21 13.19 8.50
CA ALA A 170 7.63 14.11 7.53
C ALA A 170 8.66 14.63 6.52
N ASN A 171 9.88 14.89 6.99
CA ASN A 171 10.93 15.49 6.18
C ASN A 171 11.68 14.50 5.28
N HIS A 172 11.80 13.24 5.65
CA HIS A 172 12.69 12.31 4.97
C HIS A 172 12.01 11.05 4.44
N PHE A 173 11.01 10.53 5.12
CA PHE A 173 10.42 9.22 4.83
C PHE A 173 9.03 9.31 4.19
N ALA A 174 8.20 10.24 4.64
CA ALA A 174 6.85 10.39 4.13
C ALA A 174 6.83 11.03 2.73
N TYR A 175 5.93 10.55 1.89
CA TYR A 175 5.64 11.16 0.60
C TYR A 175 4.17 11.56 0.56
N PHE A 176 3.86 12.83 0.53
CA PHE A 176 2.51 13.35 0.54
C PHE A 176 2.38 14.59 -0.35
N ASP A 177 1.17 14.82 -0.85
CA ASP A 177 0.83 15.97 -1.69
C ASP A 177 0.44 17.16 -0.79
N ASN A 178 1.34 18.13 -0.66
CA ASN A 178 1.16 19.32 0.19
C ASN A 178 -0.08 20.13 -0.16
N LYS A 179 -0.55 20.09 -1.43
CA LYS A 179 -1.73 20.82 -1.89
C LYS A 179 -3.05 20.23 -1.38
N LYS A 180 -3.02 18.97 -0.91
CA LYS A 180 -4.22 18.21 -0.53
C LYS A 180 -4.29 17.85 0.94
N MET A 181 -3.27 18.18 1.73
CA MET A 181 -3.17 17.81 3.13
C MET A 181 -2.92 19.02 4.02
N ASP A 182 -3.61 19.02 5.15
CA ASP A 182 -3.20 19.80 6.31
C ASP A 182 -2.03 19.07 6.98
N CYS A 183 -0.82 19.41 6.58
CA CYS A 183 0.42 18.78 7.03
C CYS A 183 1.04 19.53 8.22
N GLY A 184 0.34 20.49 8.81
CA GLY A 184 0.82 21.23 9.97
C GLY A 184 2.15 22.00 9.68
N PRO A 185 3.00 22.17 10.68
CA PRO A 185 4.23 22.96 10.55
C PRO A 185 5.29 22.35 9.62
N TYR A 186 5.11 21.14 9.15
CA TYR A 186 6.09 20.39 8.34
C TYR A 186 5.84 20.45 6.83
N CYS A 187 4.99 21.35 6.37
CA CYS A 187 4.52 21.46 4.98
C CYS A 187 5.49 22.11 3.97
N GLU A 188 6.73 22.35 4.29
CA GLU A 188 7.54 23.33 3.55
C GLU A 188 8.13 22.88 2.20
N ARG A 189 7.98 21.62 1.74
CA ARG A 189 8.58 21.23 0.45
C ARG A 189 7.76 20.21 -0.35
N GLU A 190 7.42 20.57 -1.59
CA GLU A 190 7.12 19.60 -2.66
C GLU A 190 8.40 18.81 -2.95
N ARG A 191 8.39 17.51 -2.67
CA ARG A 191 9.52 16.63 -2.99
C ARG A 191 9.14 15.70 -4.13
N SER A 192 10.04 15.58 -5.11
CA SER A 192 9.88 14.52 -6.11
C SER A 192 10.17 13.17 -5.44
N ALA A 193 9.46 12.11 -5.85
CA ALA A 193 9.72 10.75 -5.38
C ALA A 193 11.19 10.32 -5.59
N PHE A 194 11.82 10.82 -6.67
CA PHE A 194 13.22 10.58 -6.96
C PHE A 194 14.16 11.16 -5.89
N MET A 195 13.93 12.41 -5.48
CA MET A 195 14.75 13.05 -4.43
C MET A 195 14.58 12.35 -3.09
N GLN A 196 13.38 11.83 -2.80
CA GLN A 196 13.14 11.05 -1.59
C GLN A 196 13.92 9.73 -1.58
N VAL A 197 13.88 8.99 -2.69
CA VAL A 197 14.67 7.75 -2.84
C VAL A 197 16.17 8.04 -2.67
N PHE A 198 16.69 9.07 -3.34
CA PHE A 198 18.09 9.47 -3.25
C PHE A 198 18.48 9.83 -1.80
N HIS A 199 17.65 10.61 -1.12
CA HIS A 199 17.91 11.03 0.26
C HIS A 199 17.97 9.83 1.22
N ILE A 200 17.07 8.87 1.08
CA ILE A 200 17.05 7.64 1.91
C ILE A 200 18.25 6.76 1.64
N MET A 201 18.70 6.66 0.38
CA MET A 201 19.96 5.96 0.06
C MET A 201 21.15 6.61 0.78
N MET A 202 21.21 7.93 0.86
CA MET A 202 22.25 8.66 1.59
C MET A 202 22.19 8.44 3.11
N LEU A 203 21.01 8.20 3.68
CA LEU A 203 20.82 7.85 5.10
C LEU A 203 21.19 6.39 5.43
N GLY A 204 21.61 5.60 4.46
CA GLY A 204 21.97 4.19 4.66
C GLY A 204 20.78 3.24 4.81
N GLY A 205 19.56 3.70 4.48
CA GLY A 205 18.35 2.91 4.50
C GLY A 205 17.56 3.00 5.80
N PHE A 206 16.52 2.16 5.92
CA PHE A 206 15.58 2.16 7.03
C PHE A 206 14.95 0.76 7.25
N LEU A 207 14.23 0.62 8.36
CA LEU A 207 13.47 -0.55 8.73
C LEU A 207 11.97 -0.28 8.54
N VAL A 208 11.28 -1.17 7.83
CA VAL A 208 9.82 -1.21 7.74
C VAL A 208 9.29 -2.29 8.66
N GLU A 209 8.63 -1.91 9.74
CA GLU A 209 7.89 -2.84 10.60
C GLU A 209 6.49 -3.02 10.05
N ILE A 210 6.13 -4.24 9.71
CA ILE A 210 4.80 -4.62 9.24
C ILE A 210 4.14 -5.48 10.31
N THR A 211 3.07 -5.00 10.91
CA THR A 211 2.27 -5.76 11.87
C THR A 211 1.02 -6.28 11.19
N VAL A 212 0.91 -7.58 11.07
CA VAL A 212 -0.29 -8.25 10.54
C VAL A 212 -1.29 -8.45 11.68
N LEU A 213 -2.49 -7.91 11.51
CA LEU A 213 -3.57 -8.06 12.47
C LEU A 213 -4.42 -9.30 12.12
N PRO A 214 -5.26 -9.79 13.03
CA PRO A 214 -6.22 -10.85 12.71
C PRO A 214 -7.13 -10.46 11.54
N VAL A 215 -7.64 -11.46 10.83
CA VAL A 215 -8.70 -11.27 9.82
C VAL A 215 -9.86 -10.53 10.47
N ALA A 216 -10.33 -9.49 9.82
CA ALA A 216 -11.44 -8.68 10.33
C ALA A 216 -12.78 -9.42 10.17
N ASP A 217 -13.55 -9.46 11.24
CA ASP A 217 -14.96 -9.85 11.13
C ASP A 217 -15.78 -8.61 10.76
N LEU A 218 -16.27 -8.60 9.53
CA LEU A 218 -17.04 -7.50 8.95
C LEU A 218 -18.50 -7.89 8.71
N THR A 219 -18.94 -9.00 9.30
CA THR A 219 -20.28 -9.55 9.13
C THR A 219 -21.36 -8.54 9.58
N GLY A 220 -22.32 -8.27 8.71
CA GLY A 220 -23.43 -7.36 8.99
C GLY A 220 -23.08 -5.86 8.98
N MET A 221 -21.84 -5.49 8.67
CA MET A 221 -21.44 -4.10 8.55
C MET A 221 -21.68 -3.57 7.14
N ASP A 222 -22.15 -2.35 7.03
CA ASP A 222 -22.13 -1.61 5.78
C ASP A 222 -20.71 -1.05 5.50
N ARG A 223 -20.48 -0.56 4.29
CA ARG A 223 -19.16 -0.03 3.88
C ARG A 223 -18.64 1.11 4.75
N LYS A 224 -19.52 1.93 5.37
CA LYS A 224 -19.12 3.03 6.26
C LYS A 224 -18.68 2.50 7.61
N GLN A 225 -19.41 1.54 8.13
CA GLN A 225 -19.07 0.84 9.37
C GLN A 225 -17.75 0.07 9.21
N MET A 226 -17.56 -0.65 8.08
CA MET A 226 -16.30 -1.32 7.75
C MET A 226 -15.12 -0.35 7.73
N ALA A 227 -15.26 0.80 7.05
CA ALA A 227 -14.22 1.82 6.97
C ALA A 227 -13.87 2.39 8.34
N SER A 228 -14.87 2.68 9.17
CA SER A 228 -14.67 3.22 10.52
C SER A 228 -13.98 2.19 11.43
N TYR A 229 -14.47 0.97 11.46
CA TYR A 229 -13.91 -0.12 12.27
C TYR A 229 -12.45 -0.42 11.89
N LEU A 230 -12.17 -0.60 10.60
CA LEU A 230 -10.82 -0.89 10.12
C LEU A 230 -9.86 0.29 10.36
N HIS A 231 -10.34 1.53 10.24
CA HIS A 231 -9.56 2.71 10.59
C HIS A 231 -9.23 2.75 12.09
N GLU A 232 -10.18 2.47 12.95
CA GLU A 232 -9.99 2.48 14.41
C GLU A 232 -8.92 1.47 14.84
N ILE A 233 -9.06 0.20 14.43
CA ILE A 233 -8.08 -0.84 14.80
C ILE A 233 -6.70 -0.56 14.22
N ASN A 234 -6.63 -0.04 12.99
CA ASN A 234 -5.38 0.32 12.33
C ASN A 234 -4.70 1.51 13.02
N SER A 235 -5.44 2.59 13.29
CA SER A 235 -4.95 3.77 13.99
C SER A 235 -4.46 3.44 15.40
N LYS A 236 -5.23 2.67 16.16
CA LYS A 236 -4.86 2.25 17.50
C LYS A 236 -3.53 1.50 17.47
N LYS A 237 -3.43 0.50 16.59
CA LYS A 237 -2.21 -0.31 16.47
C LYS A 237 -1.02 0.50 15.98
N TYR A 238 -1.22 1.40 15.02
CA TYR A 238 -0.20 2.32 14.53
C TYR A 238 0.39 3.14 15.67
N MET A 239 -0.47 3.77 16.48
CA MET A 239 -0.04 4.60 17.61
C MET A 239 0.61 3.79 18.73
N GLU A 240 0.15 2.56 18.99
CA GLU A 240 0.82 1.65 19.91
C GLU A 240 2.25 1.33 19.48
N ASN A 241 2.43 0.96 18.19
CA ASN A 241 3.74 0.66 17.64
C ASN A 241 4.65 1.89 17.62
N LYS A 242 4.10 3.06 17.32
CA LYS A 242 4.83 4.33 17.31
C LYS A 242 5.37 4.72 18.70
N LYS A 243 4.70 4.31 19.78
CA LYS A 243 5.13 4.55 21.16
C LYS A 243 6.20 3.56 21.66
N LYS A 244 6.30 2.39 21.05
CA LYS A 244 7.34 1.42 21.41
C LYS A 244 8.73 1.98 21.13
N ARG A 245 9.65 1.74 22.05
CA ARG A 245 11.07 2.11 21.93
C ARG A 245 11.77 1.26 20.88
#